data_347f5106ba097054c7a2ee51b92b83b6
#
_entry.id   347f5106ba097054c7a2ee51b92b83b6
#
_cell.length_a   1.000
_cell.length_b   1.000
_cell.length_c   1.000
_cell.angle_alpha   90.00
_cell.angle_beta   90.00
_cell.angle_gamma   90.00
#
_symmetry.space_group_name_H-M   'P 1'
#
loop_
_entity.id
_entity.type
_entity.pdbx_description
1 polymer ?
#
loop_
_entity_poly.entity_id
_entity_poly.type
_entity_poly.pdbx_seq_one_letter_code
_entity_poly.pdbx_strand_id
1 'polypeptide(L)'
;MKKIIDIAPLVVFVLLVIALFSFLQRDNNQLNSVLIDKNFPEFTLTKLEDEDVVLSKSDISHFPAIVNVWATWCITCRVEHPFLLNLKKESKIKIYGLNYKDDRQKAMSLLERAGKPFEFSIYDKEG
;
A
#
# COMPACT_ATOMS: atom_id res chain seq x y z
N MET A 1 42.30 -23.77 -31.29
CA MET A 1 41.05 -24.28 -30.69
C MET A 1 41.01 -24.12 -29.17
N LYS A 2 42.07 -24.34 -28.38
CA LYS A 2 42.08 -24.16 -26.93
C LYS A 2 41.70 -22.75 -26.46
N LYS A 3 42.22 -21.67 -27.05
CA LYS A 3 41.92 -20.29 -26.66
C LYS A 3 40.46 -19.88 -26.80
N ILE A 4 39.71 -20.51 -27.71
CA ILE A 4 38.26 -20.24 -27.92
C ILE A 4 37.43 -20.85 -26.77
N ILE A 5 37.85 -22.02 -26.28
CA ILE A 5 37.19 -22.73 -25.20
C ILE A 5 37.36 -21.95 -23.88
N ASP A 6 38.52 -21.32 -23.68
CA ASP A 6 38.84 -20.55 -22.48
C ASP A 6 38.05 -19.21 -22.42
N ILE A 7 37.67 -18.65 -23.55
CA ILE A 7 36.91 -17.38 -23.67
C ILE A 7 35.40 -17.61 -23.64
N ALA A 8 34.92 -18.79 -24.04
CA ALA A 8 33.50 -19.10 -24.12
C ALA A 8 32.71 -18.80 -22.82
N PRO A 9 33.18 -19.21 -21.62
CA PRO A 9 32.44 -18.91 -20.38
C PRO A 9 32.37 -17.41 -20.09
N LEU A 10 33.41 -16.64 -20.44
CA LEU A 10 33.39 -15.19 -20.28
C LEU A 10 32.37 -14.53 -21.20
N VAL A 11 32.30 -14.97 -22.45
CA VAL A 11 31.30 -14.44 -23.42
C VAL A 11 29.88 -14.76 -22.96
N VAL A 12 29.62 -15.98 -22.50
CA VAL A 12 28.30 -16.37 -21.96
C VAL A 12 27.94 -15.53 -20.74
N PHE A 13 28.87 -15.28 -19.85
CA PHE A 13 28.64 -14.44 -18.67
C PHE A 13 28.28 -13.00 -19.06
N VAL A 14 29.03 -12.39 -19.98
CA VAL A 14 28.76 -11.03 -20.47
C VAL A 14 27.39 -10.95 -21.14
N LEU A 15 27.02 -11.92 -21.97
CA LEU A 15 25.71 -11.97 -22.60
C LEU A 15 24.58 -12.11 -21.57
N LEU A 16 24.77 -12.92 -20.52
CA LEU A 16 23.83 -13.04 -19.42
C LEU A 16 23.64 -11.71 -18.67
N VAL A 17 24.75 -11.03 -18.36
CA VAL A 17 24.70 -9.72 -17.69
C VAL A 17 23.95 -8.69 -18.54
N ILE A 18 24.24 -8.63 -19.84
CA ILE A 18 23.54 -7.73 -20.78
C ILE A 18 22.04 -8.07 -20.85
N ALA A 19 21.70 -9.35 -20.93
CA ALA A 19 20.30 -9.80 -20.96
C ALA A 19 19.55 -9.44 -19.69
N LEU A 20 20.14 -9.68 -18.51
CA LEU A 20 19.56 -9.32 -17.22
C LEU A 20 19.40 -7.81 -17.07
N PHE A 21 20.41 -7.03 -17.47
CA PHE A 21 20.35 -5.58 -17.43
C PHE A 21 19.25 -5.03 -18.33
N SER A 22 19.15 -5.56 -19.56
CA SER A 22 18.07 -5.18 -20.50
C SER A 22 16.68 -5.57 -19.98
N PHE A 23 16.58 -6.69 -19.28
CA PHE A 23 15.31 -7.11 -18.65
C PHE A 23 14.91 -6.21 -17.49
N LEU A 24 15.88 -5.79 -16.65
CA LEU A 24 15.65 -4.86 -15.54
C LEU A 24 15.27 -3.45 -16.00
N GLN A 25 15.77 -3.02 -17.15
CA GLN A 25 15.40 -1.72 -17.75
C GLN A 25 14.04 -1.74 -18.46
N ARG A 26 13.45 -2.91 -18.65
CA ARG A 26 12.11 -3.00 -19.19
C ARG A 26 11.14 -2.52 -18.14
N ASP A 27 10.62 -1.32 -18.36
CA ASP A 27 9.66 -0.68 -17.46
C ASP A 27 8.35 -1.49 -17.44
N ASN A 28 8.30 -2.47 -16.54
CA ASN A 28 7.12 -3.29 -16.27
C ASN A 28 6.13 -2.60 -15.32
N ASN A 29 6.29 -1.29 -15.08
CA ASN A 29 5.47 -0.52 -14.13
C ASN A 29 4.03 -0.26 -14.60
N GLN A 30 3.63 -0.77 -15.74
CA GLN A 30 2.21 -0.77 -16.12
C GLN A 30 1.47 -1.93 -15.44
N LEU A 31 1.46 -1.91 -14.11
CA LEU A 31 0.41 -2.60 -13.38
C LEU A 31 -0.89 -1.85 -13.66
N ASN A 32 -1.59 -2.25 -14.71
CA ASN A 32 -2.95 -1.80 -14.93
C ASN A 32 -3.78 -2.24 -13.72
N SER A 33 -3.96 -1.33 -12.76
CA SER A 33 -4.84 -1.61 -11.64
C SER A 33 -6.23 -1.89 -12.19
N VAL A 34 -6.77 -3.06 -11.87
CA VAL A 34 -8.12 -3.47 -12.28
C VAL A 34 -9.21 -2.56 -11.71
N LEU A 35 -8.83 -1.66 -10.80
CA LEU A 35 -9.72 -0.72 -10.11
C LEU A 35 -9.73 0.68 -10.74
N ILE A 36 -8.85 0.97 -11.73
CA ILE A 36 -8.89 2.26 -12.45
C ILE A 36 -10.25 2.41 -13.13
N ASP A 37 -10.87 3.58 -12.98
CA ASP A 37 -12.19 3.93 -13.51
C ASP A 37 -13.35 3.02 -13.02
N LYS A 38 -13.13 2.27 -11.94
CA LYS A 38 -14.19 1.52 -11.27
C LYS A 38 -14.76 2.31 -10.10
N ASN A 39 -16.04 2.13 -9.89
CA ASN A 39 -16.68 2.64 -8.68
C ASN A 39 -16.05 1.99 -7.44
N PHE A 40 -15.85 2.78 -6.40
CA PHE A 40 -15.43 2.24 -5.11
C PHE A 40 -16.47 1.18 -4.65
N PRO A 41 -16.02 -0.01 -4.21
CA PRO A 41 -16.94 -1.09 -3.84
C PRO A 41 -17.81 -0.70 -2.64
N GLU A 42 -18.99 -1.30 -2.57
CA GLU A 42 -19.85 -1.20 -1.39
C GLU A 42 -19.24 -2.04 -0.26
N PHE A 43 -19.31 -1.53 0.94
CA PHE A 43 -18.89 -2.24 2.15
C PHE A 43 -19.82 -1.88 3.32
N THR A 44 -19.83 -2.74 4.33
CA THR A 44 -20.51 -2.50 5.61
C THR A 44 -19.63 -3.08 6.70
N LEU A 45 -18.84 -2.23 7.33
CA LEU A 45 -17.81 -2.59 8.31
C LEU A 45 -17.87 -1.65 9.51
N THR A 46 -17.32 -2.07 10.64
CA THR A 46 -17.31 -1.24 11.85
C THR A 46 -16.17 -0.22 11.83
N LYS A 47 -16.36 0.86 12.54
CA LYS A 47 -15.29 1.82 12.81
C LYS A 47 -14.25 1.21 13.75
N LEU A 48 -12.96 1.48 13.51
CA LEU A 48 -11.88 0.94 14.33
C LEU A 48 -11.98 1.41 15.78
N GLU A 49 -12.28 2.70 15.98
CA GLU A 49 -12.33 3.33 17.29
C GLU A 49 -13.63 3.05 18.06
N ASP A 50 -14.68 2.58 17.36
CA ASP A 50 -16.01 2.35 17.95
C ASP A 50 -16.71 1.20 17.22
N GLU A 51 -16.95 0.09 17.92
CA GLU A 51 -17.57 -1.11 17.35
C GLU A 51 -19.06 -0.94 17.05
N ASP A 52 -19.73 -0.04 17.75
CA ASP A 52 -21.15 0.22 17.57
C ASP A 52 -21.44 1.09 16.35
N VAL A 53 -20.42 1.76 15.81
CA VAL A 53 -20.52 2.59 14.62
C VAL A 53 -20.23 1.75 13.37
N VAL A 54 -21.25 1.56 12.56
CA VAL A 54 -21.14 0.90 11.25
C VAL A 54 -20.90 1.95 10.17
N LEU A 55 -19.89 1.70 9.35
CA LEU A 55 -19.49 2.55 8.24
C LEU A 55 -19.77 1.87 6.90
N SER A 56 -20.08 2.68 5.92
CA SER A 56 -20.36 2.28 4.55
C SER A 56 -19.66 3.22 3.56
N LYS A 57 -19.78 2.95 2.29
CA LYS A 57 -19.27 3.82 1.22
C LYS A 57 -19.79 5.26 1.31
N SER A 58 -21.04 5.46 1.74
CA SER A 58 -21.65 6.80 1.86
C SER A 58 -20.95 7.68 2.88
N ASP A 59 -20.22 7.10 3.85
CA ASP A 59 -19.46 7.85 4.86
C ASP A 59 -18.18 8.43 4.28
N ILE A 60 -17.70 7.91 3.15
CA ILE A 60 -16.60 8.48 2.36
C ILE A 60 -17.20 9.56 1.44
N SER A 61 -17.46 10.73 1.99
CA SER A 61 -18.26 11.78 1.30
C SER A 61 -17.44 12.87 0.62
N HIS A 62 -16.13 12.92 0.83
CA HIS A 62 -15.26 13.95 0.28
C HIS A 62 -14.36 13.39 -0.83
N PHE A 63 -14.48 13.95 -2.01
CA PHE A 63 -13.64 13.59 -3.16
C PHE A 63 -12.91 14.82 -3.71
N PRO A 64 -11.63 14.70 -4.14
CA PRO A 64 -10.83 13.48 -4.09
C PRO A 64 -10.45 13.07 -2.66
N ALA A 65 -10.39 11.76 -2.41
CA ALA A 65 -10.02 11.17 -1.14
C ALA A 65 -8.98 10.05 -1.32
N ILE A 66 -8.22 9.78 -0.28
CA ILE A 66 -7.29 8.65 -0.22
C ILE A 66 -7.88 7.61 0.73
N VAL A 67 -7.97 6.37 0.29
CA VAL A 67 -8.22 5.22 1.16
C VAL A 67 -6.91 4.44 1.30
N ASN A 68 -6.34 4.47 2.48
CA ASN A 68 -5.08 3.79 2.79
C ASN A 68 -5.35 2.48 3.54
N VAL A 69 -4.92 1.36 2.94
CA VAL A 69 -4.98 0.05 3.58
C VAL A 69 -3.74 -0.14 4.46
N TRP A 70 -3.94 -0.45 5.74
CA TRP A 70 -2.85 -0.56 6.70
C TRP A 70 -3.11 -1.63 7.77
N ALA A 71 -2.04 -2.05 8.45
CA ALA A 71 -2.12 -2.96 9.58
C ALA A 71 -0.90 -2.78 10.51
N THR A 72 -1.02 -3.24 11.76
CA THR A 72 0.10 -3.18 12.72
C THR A 72 1.26 -4.10 12.36
N TRP A 73 0.99 -5.19 11.66
CA TRP A 73 1.98 -6.14 11.17
C TRP A 73 2.68 -5.69 9.88
N CYS A 74 2.18 -4.64 9.21
CA CYS A 74 2.70 -4.13 7.94
C CYS A 74 3.88 -3.18 8.18
N ILE A 75 5.10 -3.60 7.87
CA ILE A 75 6.31 -2.80 8.09
C ILE A 75 6.33 -1.56 7.20
N THR A 76 5.98 -1.70 5.91
CA THR A 76 5.92 -0.58 4.95
C THR A 76 4.90 0.47 5.36
N CYS A 77 3.75 0.06 5.92
CA CYS A 77 2.73 0.97 6.42
C CYS A 77 3.27 1.86 7.55
N ARG A 78 4.16 1.33 8.40
CA ARG A 78 4.80 2.13 9.46
C ARG A 78 5.77 3.16 8.90
N VAL A 79 6.47 2.84 7.81
CA VAL A 79 7.39 3.77 7.13
C VAL A 79 6.60 4.89 6.45
N GLU A 80 5.43 4.59 5.88
CA GLU A 80 4.56 5.55 5.21
C GLU A 80 3.78 6.45 6.20
N HIS A 81 3.58 6.02 7.42
CA HIS A 81 2.74 6.70 8.41
C HIS A 81 3.11 8.17 8.65
N PRO A 82 4.40 8.55 8.83
CA PRO A 82 4.80 9.95 8.99
C PRO A 82 4.48 10.79 7.75
N PHE A 83 4.58 10.19 6.55
CA PHE A 83 4.22 10.86 5.30
C PHE A 83 2.72 11.18 5.26
N LEU A 84 1.86 10.23 5.64
CA LEU A 84 0.42 10.44 5.72
C LEU A 84 0.04 11.54 6.73
N LEU A 85 0.73 11.61 7.88
CA LEU A 85 0.55 12.68 8.86
C LEU A 85 0.90 14.06 8.29
N ASN A 86 1.99 14.16 7.53
CA ASN A 86 2.38 15.40 6.86
C ASN A 86 1.38 15.76 5.76
N LEU A 87 0.98 14.80 4.95
CA LEU A 87 -0.02 14.99 3.90
C LEU A 87 -1.35 15.52 4.46
N LYS A 88 -1.82 14.97 5.58
CA LYS A 88 -3.02 15.47 6.28
C LYS A 88 -2.89 16.94 6.69
N LYS A 89 -1.70 17.37 7.10
CA LYS A 89 -1.47 18.75 7.55
C LYS A 89 -1.37 19.74 6.38
N GLU A 90 -0.77 19.29 5.28
CA GLU A 90 -0.43 20.16 4.14
C GLU A 90 -1.51 20.21 3.07
N SER A 91 -2.33 19.15 2.96
CA SER A 91 -3.35 19.04 1.92
C SER A 91 -4.77 19.13 2.47
N LYS A 92 -5.71 19.50 1.57
CA LYS A 92 -7.15 19.45 1.84
C LYS A 92 -7.74 18.06 1.54
N ILE A 93 -6.92 17.11 1.11
CA ILE A 93 -7.34 15.76 0.74
C ILE A 93 -7.64 14.98 2.02
N LYS A 94 -8.82 14.39 2.09
CA LYS A 94 -9.21 13.53 3.20
C LYS A 94 -8.58 12.15 3.05
N ILE A 95 -8.08 11.63 4.15
CA ILE A 95 -7.45 10.30 4.20
C ILE A 95 -8.29 9.42 5.12
N TYR A 96 -8.76 8.30 4.58
CA TYR A 96 -9.50 7.27 5.31
C TYR A 96 -8.62 6.04 5.49
N GLY A 97 -8.62 5.43 6.67
CA GLY A 97 -7.89 4.21 6.93
C GLY A 97 -8.76 2.97 6.72
N LEU A 98 -8.22 1.92 6.12
CA LEU A 98 -8.78 0.58 6.15
C LEU A 98 -7.81 -0.32 6.90
N ASN A 99 -8.13 -0.67 8.14
CA ASN A 99 -7.34 -1.58 8.95
C ASN A 99 -7.70 -3.01 8.59
N TYR A 100 -6.74 -3.73 8.01
CA TYR A 100 -6.97 -5.01 7.34
C TYR A 100 -6.38 -6.17 8.13
N LYS A 101 -7.22 -7.14 8.48
CA LYS A 101 -6.83 -8.40 9.18
C LYS A 101 -5.90 -8.16 10.36
N ASP A 102 -6.30 -7.30 11.28
CA ASP A 102 -5.46 -6.85 12.38
C ASP A 102 -6.16 -7.04 13.74
N ASP A 103 -5.39 -6.89 14.79
CA ASP A 103 -5.91 -6.78 16.15
C ASP A 103 -6.35 -5.35 16.45
N ARG A 104 -7.62 -5.15 16.78
CA ARG A 104 -8.22 -3.82 17.03
C ARG A 104 -7.47 -3.04 18.11
N GLN A 105 -7.10 -3.68 19.22
CA GLN A 105 -6.43 -2.99 20.33
C GLN A 105 -5.02 -2.56 19.95
N LYS A 106 -4.29 -3.42 19.22
CA LYS A 106 -2.96 -3.07 18.72
C LYS A 106 -3.03 -1.94 17.70
N ALA A 107 -4.04 -1.97 16.81
CA ALA A 107 -4.26 -0.92 15.82
C ALA A 107 -4.55 0.42 16.48
N MET A 108 -5.45 0.48 17.46
CA MET A 108 -5.74 1.69 18.25
C MET A 108 -4.49 2.20 18.98
N SER A 109 -3.77 1.32 19.67
CA SER A 109 -2.54 1.68 20.39
C SER A 109 -1.44 2.21 19.45
N LEU A 110 -1.37 1.73 18.21
CA LEU A 110 -0.45 2.25 17.21
C LEU A 110 -0.83 3.70 16.84
N LEU A 111 -2.11 3.95 16.53
CA LEU A 111 -2.59 5.28 16.17
C LEU A 111 -2.45 6.30 17.31
N GLU A 112 -2.63 5.87 18.56
CA GLU A 112 -2.43 6.74 19.73
C GLU A 112 -0.97 7.17 19.89
N ARG A 113 -0.04 6.26 19.66
CA ARG A 113 1.40 6.53 19.80
C ARG A 113 2.00 7.24 18.61
N ALA A 114 1.62 6.83 17.40
CA ALA A 114 2.22 7.31 16.16
C ALA A 114 1.49 8.52 15.54
N GLY A 115 0.30 8.85 16.05
CA GLY A 115 -0.58 9.89 15.52
C GLY A 115 -1.68 9.34 14.61
N LYS A 116 -2.70 10.14 14.34
CA LYS A 116 -3.92 9.75 13.58
C LYS A 116 -3.96 10.51 12.25
N PRO A 117 -3.46 9.92 11.13
CA PRO A 117 -3.51 10.56 9.82
C PRO A 117 -4.91 10.52 9.21
N PHE A 118 -5.75 9.57 9.63
CA PHE A 118 -7.07 9.30 9.05
C PHE A 118 -8.16 10.19 9.64
N GLU A 119 -9.20 10.47 8.87
CA GLU A 119 -10.45 11.07 9.36
C GLU A 119 -11.18 10.06 10.26
N PHE A 120 -11.24 8.82 9.80
CA PHE A 120 -11.64 7.64 10.56
C PHE A 120 -10.95 6.40 9.97
N SER A 121 -10.93 5.32 10.74
CA SER A 121 -10.45 4.02 10.25
C SER A 121 -11.59 3.02 10.23
N ILE A 122 -11.73 2.33 9.11
CA ILE A 122 -12.63 1.19 8.92
C ILE A 122 -11.89 -0.06 9.43
N TYR A 123 -12.56 -0.92 10.16
CA TYR A 123 -11.99 -2.16 10.68
C TYR A 123 -12.50 -3.36 9.89
N ASP A 124 -11.62 -3.98 9.13
CA ASP A 124 -11.87 -5.20 8.36
C ASP A 124 -11.10 -6.37 8.97
N LYS A 125 -11.77 -7.11 9.83
CA LYS A 125 -11.20 -8.27 10.54
C LYS A 125 -11.00 -9.47 9.63
N GLU A 126 -11.91 -9.68 8.70
CA GLU A 126 -11.99 -10.88 7.87
C GLU A 126 -11.22 -10.71 6.53
N GLY A 127 -11.23 -9.53 5.94
CA GLY A 127 -10.60 -9.18 4.66
C GLY A 127 -11.41 -9.54 3.44
#